data_7ffe40bd5330a179665c02ab5d0f4f5e
#
_entry.id   7ffe40bd5330a179665c02ab5d0f4f5e
#
_cell.length_a   1.000
_cell.length_b   1.000
_cell.length_c   1.000
_cell.angle_alpha   90.00
_cell.angle_beta   90.00
_cell.angle_gamma   90.00
#
_symmetry.space_group_name_H-M   'P 1'
#
loop_
_entity.id
_entity.type
_entity.pdbx_description
1 polymer ?
#
loop_
_entity_poly.entity_id
_entity_poly.type
_entity_poly.pdbx_seq_one_letter_code
_entity_poly.pdbx_strand_id
1 'polypeptide(L)'
;MEIAGLSETVHVYAIERKPEAVELLRKNREHFHMDNMEIIEALAPEGLEELPVPTHAFIGGSGGRLMDILQTLYRKNPHMRIVINAISMETIAELQEVLEAFPVEDGEILQMQVNRVKKLGSYHLPQAENPVWICSFTFREGEKGSMDKVKKALLTEEENGNRENGEVQR
;
A
#
# COMPACT_ATOMS: atom_id res chain seq x y z
N MET A 1 8.46 -2.12 11.74
CA MET A 1 9.41 -2.58 12.77
C MET A 1 10.19 -3.81 12.28
N GLU A 2 9.54 -4.91 11.92
CA GLU A 2 10.18 -6.18 11.50
C GLU A 2 11.15 -5.99 10.34
N ILE A 3 10.79 -5.18 9.33
CA ILE A 3 11.67 -4.88 8.20
C ILE A 3 12.96 -4.20 8.66
N ALA A 4 12.87 -3.22 9.57
CA ALA A 4 14.03 -2.55 10.12
C ALA A 4 14.94 -3.49 10.94
N GLY A 5 14.34 -4.50 11.57
CA GLY A 5 15.06 -5.51 12.34
C GLY A 5 15.73 -6.60 11.49
N LEU A 6 15.53 -6.65 10.17
CA LEU A 6 16.15 -7.67 9.32
C LEU A 6 17.65 -7.49 9.16
N SER A 7 18.13 -6.25 9.13
CA SER A 7 19.56 -5.93 9.00
C SER A 7 19.81 -4.46 9.32
N GLU A 8 20.96 -4.15 9.89
CA GLU A 8 21.43 -2.77 10.12
C GLU A 8 21.67 -1.99 8.80
N THR A 9 21.85 -2.70 7.69
CA THR A 9 22.04 -2.09 6.37
C THR A 9 20.75 -1.69 5.68
N VAL A 10 19.61 -2.17 6.19
CA VAL A 10 18.28 -1.76 5.67
C VAL A 10 17.89 -0.44 6.30
N HIS A 11 17.53 0.55 5.49
CA HIS A 11 16.94 1.80 5.96
C HIS A 11 15.45 1.84 5.65
N VAL A 12 14.61 2.14 6.64
CA VAL A 12 13.15 2.11 6.53
C VAL A 12 12.57 3.50 6.71
N TYR A 13 11.75 3.94 5.74
CA TYR A 13 10.92 5.13 5.84
C TYR A 13 9.47 4.69 6.06
N ALA A 14 8.91 4.99 7.23
CA ALA A 14 7.54 4.67 7.57
C ALA A 14 6.66 5.93 7.45
N ILE A 15 5.72 5.90 6.51
CA ILE A 15 4.76 6.99 6.31
C ILE A 15 3.44 6.59 6.95
N GLU A 16 2.96 7.39 7.88
CA GLU A 16 1.70 7.19 8.59
C GLU A 16 1.01 8.54 8.81
N ARG A 17 -0.30 8.59 8.60
CA ARG A 17 -1.09 9.84 8.73
C ARG A 17 -1.78 10.00 10.09
N LYS A 18 -2.02 8.90 10.80
CA LYS A 18 -2.76 8.92 12.07
C LYS A 18 -1.82 9.26 13.22
N PRO A 19 -2.02 10.37 13.94
CA PRO A 19 -1.12 10.80 15.01
C PRO A 19 -0.91 9.74 16.09
N GLU A 20 -1.97 9.00 16.45
CA GLU A 20 -1.89 7.93 17.43
C GLU A 20 -1.03 6.75 16.98
N ALA A 21 -1.04 6.43 15.67
CA ALA A 21 -0.19 5.41 15.10
C ALA A 21 1.26 5.88 14.96
N VAL A 22 1.46 7.15 14.60
CA VAL A 22 2.80 7.78 14.57
C VAL A 22 3.44 7.77 15.96
N GLU A 23 2.69 8.11 17.00
CA GLU A 23 3.18 8.06 18.38
C GLU A 23 3.57 6.63 18.80
N LEU A 24 2.76 5.64 18.41
CA LEU A 24 3.07 4.23 18.68
C LEU A 24 4.32 3.78 17.91
N LEU A 25 4.48 4.20 16.67
CA LEU A 25 5.70 3.92 15.87
C LEU A 25 6.94 4.51 16.54
N ARG A 26 6.87 5.76 17.04
CA ARG A 26 7.98 6.42 17.76
C ARG A 26 8.35 5.64 19.03
N LYS A 27 7.37 5.25 19.83
CA LYS A 27 7.59 4.44 21.05
C LYS A 27 8.22 3.08 20.73
N ASN A 28 7.73 2.41 19.69
CA ASN A 28 8.26 1.13 19.27
C ASN A 28 9.69 1.26 18.70
N ARG A 29 9.96 2.30 17.90
CA ARG A 29 11.29 2.60 17.38
C ARG A 29 12.30 2.76 18.52
N GLU A 30 11.96 3.54 19.54
CA GLU A 30 12.78 3.75 20.72
C GLU A 30 12.98 2.46 21.52
N HIS A 31 11.86 1.75 21.80
CA HIS A 31 11.88 0.51 22.59
C HIS A 31 12.74 -0.60 21.96
N PHE A 32 12.71 -0.72 20.64
CA PHE A 32 13.47 -1.73 19.89
C PHE A 32 14.80 -1.23 19.33
N HIS A 33 15.21 0.00 19.67
CA HIS A 33 16.46 0.61 19.23
C HIS A 33 16.66 0.58 17.70
N MET A 34 15.60 0.95 16.93
CA MET A 34 15.62 0.93 15.47
C MET A 34 16.13 2.26 14.91
N ASP A 35 17.45 2.47 14.97
CA ASP A 35 18.10 3.70 14.50
C ASP A 35 18.06 3.86 12.97
N ASN A 36 17.86 2.75 12.26
CA ASN A 36 17.72 2.66 10.80
C ASN A 36 16.28 2.89 10.31
N MET A 37 15.41 3.48 11.13
CA MET A 37 14.00 3.76 10.77
C MET A 37 13.70 5.24 10.94
N GLU A 38 13.16 5.87 9.88
CA GLU A 38 12.58 7.21 9.93
C GLU A 38 11.05 7.14 9.89
N ILE A 39 10.39 8.04 10.62
CA ILE A 39 8.93 8.10 10.71
C ILE A 39 8.48 9.45 10.17
N ILE A 40 7.62 9.41 9.13
CA ILE A 40 7.09 10.57 8.42
C ILE A 40 5.60 10.62 8.66
N GLU A 41 5.16 11.70 9.31
CA GLU A 41 3.74 11.94 9.56
C GLU A 41 3.14 12.64 8.32
N ALA A 42 2.58 11.84 7.41
CA ALA A 42 2.00 12.31 6.16
C ALA A 42 0.95 11.32 5.62
N LEU A 43 0.11 11.80 4.70
CA LEU A 43 -0.78 10.95 3.91
C LEU A 43 -0.10 10.65 2.57
N ALA A 44 0.35 9.40 2.36
CA ALA A 44 0.95 9.00 1.09
C ALA A 44 0.02 9.31 -0.11
N PRO A 45 0.57 9.78 -1.26
CA PRO A 45 2.00 9.86 -1.61
C PRO A 45 2.76 11.07 -1.06
N GLU A 46 2.10 12.01 -0.33
CA GLU A 46 2.82 13.11 0.29
C GLU A 46 3.96 12.59 1.17
N GLY A 47 5.10 13.24 1.10
CA GLY A 47 6.33 12.83 1.78
C GLY A 47 7.14 11.77 1.04
N LEU A 48 6.63 11.13 -0.04
CA LEU A 48 7.39 10.17 -0.83
C LEU A 48 8.41 10.84 -1.76
N GLU A 49 8.08 12.01 -2.30
CA GLU A 49 8.90 12.65 -3.35
C GLU A 49 10.30 13.01 -2.84
N GLU A 50 10.42 13.43 -1.61
CA GLU A 50 11.68 13.89 -0.99
C GLU A 50 12.57 12.74 -0.49
N LEU A 51 12.03 11.52 -0.39
CA LEU A 51 12.76 10.37 0.10
C LEU A 51 13.83 9.91 -0.91
N PRO A 52 14.90 9.27 -0.45
CA PRO A 52 15.82 8.55 -1.33
C PRO A 52 15.10 7.54 -2.23
N VAL A 53 15.74 7.15 -3.32
CA VAL A 53 15.20 6.15 -4.25
C VAL A 53 15.02 4.81 -3.52
N PRO A 54 13.78 4.33 -3.32
CA PRO A 54 13.55 3.09 -2.61
C PRO A 54 13.77 1.87 -3.53
N THR A 55 14.13 0.74 -2.94
CA THR A 55 14.24 -0.55 -3.63
C THR A 55 13.02 -1.44 -3.42
N HIS A 56 12.35 -1.26 -2.29
CA HIS A 56 11.18 -2.04 -1.89
C HIS A 56 10.13 -1.11 -1.28
N ALA A 57 8.85 -1.43 -1.46
CA ALA A 57 7.76 -0.78 -0.74
C ALA A 57 6.75 -1.81 -0.23
N PHE A 58 6.32 -1.61 1.03
CA PHE A 58 5.21 -2.34 1.63
C PHE A 58 4.05 -1.37 1.86
N ILE A 59 2.86 -1.70 1.34
CA ILE A 59 1.66 -0.86 1.45
C ILE A 59 0.61 -1.64 2.24
N GLY A 60 0.41 -1.25 3.51
CA GLY A 60 -0.58 -1.86 4.40
C GLY A 60 -1.96 -1.21 4.33
N GLY A 61 -2.07 -0.07 3.66
CA GLY A 61 -3.31 0.67 3.41
C GLY A 61 -3.03 1.90 2.58
N SER A 62 -3.86 2.16 1.58
CA SER A 62 -3.70 3.28 0.63
C SER A 62 -4.62 4.47 0.93
N GLY A 63 -5.70 4.22 1.70
CA GLY A 63 -6.74 5.23 1.90
C GLY A 63 -7.46 5.63 0.61
N GLY A 64 -7.56 4.72 -0.37
CA GLY A 64 -8.14 4.97 -1.69
C GLY A 64 -7.19 5.68 -2.67
N ARG A 65 -5.89 5.71 -2.38
CA ARG A 65 -4.88 6.41 -3.20
C ARG A 65 -3.78 5.49 -3.70
N LEU A 66 -4.11 4.21 -3.89
CA LEU A 66 -3.12 3.20 -4.28
C LEU A 66 -2.45 3.55 -5.61
N MET A 67 -3.23 4.00 -6.60
CA MET A 67 -2.73 4.39 -7.92
C MET A 67 -1.72 5.55 -7.82
N ASP A 68 -2.02 6.62 -7.08
CA ASP A 68 -1.14 7.78 -6.90
C ASP A 68 0.17 7.40 -6.22
N ILE A 69 0.06 6.57 -5.18
CA ILE A 69 1.23 6.06 -4.45
C ILE A 69 2.15 5.28 -5.40
N LEU A 70 1.59 4.35 -6.16
CA LEU A 70 2.36 3.51 -7.07
C LEU A 70 2.93 4.29 -8.25
N GLN A 71 2.23 5.30 -8.77
CA GLN A 71 2.77 6.21 -9.77
C GLN A 71 4.02 6.95 -9.26
N THR A 72 3.95 7.47 -8.04
CA THR A 72 5.08 8.16 -7.42
C THR A 72 6.26 7.22 -7.22
N LEU A 73 6.01 6.01 -6.73
CA LEU A 73 7.03 4.99 -6.53
C LEU A 73 7.65 4.53 -7.86
N TYR A 74 6.82 4.29 -8.89
CA TYR A 74 7.29 3.90 -10.22
C TYR A 74 8.20 4.96 -10.87
N ARG A 75 7.84 6.24 -10.75
CA ARG A 75 8.69 7.36 -11.22
C ARG A 75 10.04 7.41 -10.52
N LYS A 76 10.08 7.05 -9.22
CA LYS A 76 11.33 7.02 -8.44
C LYS A 76 12.20 5.82 -8.79
N ASN A 77 11.60 4.65 -8.96
CA ASN A 77 12.32 3.44 -9.32
C ASN A 77 11.41 2.45 -10.08
N PRO A 78 11.57 2.33 -11.42
CA PRO A 78 10.80 1.39 -12.23
C PRO A 78 11.22 -0.08 -12.09
N HIS A 79 12.08 -0.41 -11.13
CA HIS A 79 12.52 -1.78 -10.81
C HIS A 79 12.26 -2.13 -9.35
N MET A 80 11.34 -1.42 -8.70
CA MET A 80 11.04 -1.60 -7.28
C MET A 80 10.21 -2.86 -7.04
N ARG A 81 10.54 -3.60 -6.00
CA ARG A 81 9.69 -4.67 -5.48
C ARG A 81 8.58 -4.08 -4.61
N ILE A 82 7.34 -4.42 -4.91
CA ILE A 82 6.13 -3.95 -4.22
C ILE A 82 5.46 -5.13 -3.52
N VAL A 83 4.97 -4.88 -2.31
CA VAL A 83 4.08 -5.79 -1.56
C VAL A 83 2.90 -4.97 -1.04
N ILE A 84 1.68 -5.41 -1.30
CA ILE A 84 0.45 -4.73 -0.92
C ILE A 84 -0.44 -5.69 -0.16
N ASN A 85 -0.91 -5.26 1.02
CA ASN A 85 -1.96 -5.96 1.76
C ASN A 85 -3.31 -5.30 1.48
N ALA A 86 -4.30 -6.10 1.10
CA ALA A 86 -5.67 -5.67 0.89
C ALA A 86 -6.63 -6.51 1.75
N ILE A 87 -7.53 -5.84 2.46
CA ILE A 87 -8.57 -6.45 3.30
C ILE A 87 -9.98 -6.04 2.88
N SER A 88 -10.12 -4.98 2.10
CA SER A 88 -11.40 -4.50 1.56
C SER A 88 -11.54 -4.85 0.09
N MET A 89 -12.79 -4.98 -0.37
CA MET A 89 -13.10 -5.25 -1.79
C MET A 89 -12.68 -4.09 -2.68
N GLU A 90 -12.76 -2.85 -2.17
CA GLU A 90 -12.34 -1.64 -2.86
C GLU A 90 -10.84 -1.69 -3.17
N THR A 91 -10.01 -2.03 -2.18
CA THR A 91 -8.56 -2.16 -2.40
C THR A 91 -8.22 -3.32 -3.34
N ILE A 92 -9.02 -4.41 -3.32
CA ILE A 92 -8.85 -5.53 -4.27
C ILE A 92 -9.18 -5.08 -5.70
N ALA A 93 -10.21 -4.26 -5.89
CA ALA A 93 -10.54 -3.68 -7.19
C ALA A 93 -9.43 -2.73 -7.69
N GLU A 94 -8.94 -1.82 -6.83
CA GLU A 94 -7.79 -0.96 -7.14
C GLU A 94 -6.55 -1.77 -7.54
N LEU A 95 -6.31 -2.93 -6.92
CA LEU A 95 -5.20 -3.83 -7.27
C LEU A 95 -5.30 -4.37 -8.69
N GLN A 96 -6.50 -4.72 -9.17
CA GLN A 96 -6.70 -5.19 -10.55
C GLN A 96 -6.35 -4.09 -11.54
N GLU A 97 -6.82 -2.87 -11.30
CA GLU A 97 -6.52 -1.70 -12.14
C GLU A 97 -5.02 -1.41 -12.18
N VAL A 98 -4.36 -1.50 -11.02
CA VAL A 98 -2.89 -1.33 -10.92
C VAL A 98 -2.13 -2.35 -11.75
N LEU A 99 -2.49 -3.64 -11.64
CA LEU A 99 -1.81 -4.70 -12.40
C LEU A 99 -2.01 -4.59 -13.91
N GLU A 100 -3.12 -3.97 -14.35
CA GLU A 100 -3.36 -3.66 -15.75
C GLU A 100 -2.63 -2.40 -16.23
N ALA A 101 -2.45 -1.41 -15.34
CA ALA A 101 -1.90 -0.11 -15.66
C ALA A 101 -0.37 -0.08 -15.69
N PHE A 102 0.29 -0.80 -14.78
CA PHE A 102 1.74 -0.81 -14.67
C PHE A 102 2.39 -2.02 -15.34
N PRO A 103 3.55 -1.84 -15.99
CA PRO A 103 4.36 -2.97 -16.43
C PRO A 103 4.98 -3.65 -15.20
N VAL A 104 4.55 -4.88 -14.94
CA VAL A 104 4.99 -5.67 -13.79
C VAL A 104 5.51 -7.04 -14.20
N GLU A 105 6.36 -7.62 -13.38
CA GLU A 105 6.87 -8.97 -13.48
C GLU A 105 6.88 -9.64 -12.10
N ASP A 106 7.05 -10.96 -12.06
CA ASP A 106 7.08 -11.77 -10.83
C ASP A 106 5.88 -11.52 -9.92
N GLY A 107 4.69 -11.34 -10.56
CA GLY A 107 3.43 -11.10 -9.84
C GLY A 107 2.93 -12.35 -9.14
N GLU A 108 2.59 -12.20 -7.85
CA GLU A 108 1.95 -13.24 -7.04
C GLU A 108 0.80 -12.63 -6.24
N ILE A 109 -0.32 -13.33 -6.18
CA ILE A 109 -1.46 -12.99 -5.33
C ILE A 109 -1.78 -14.16 -4.42
N LEU A 110 -1.72 -13.92 -3.11
CA LEU A 110 -2.05 -14.89 -2.07
C LEU A 110 -3.27 -14.41 -1.29
N GLN A 111 -4.09 -15.35 -0.82
CA GLN A 111 -5.09 -15.06 0.21
C GLN A 111 -4.72 -15.83 1.47
N MET A 112 -4.67 -15.14 2.60
CA MET A 112 -4.45 -15.73 3.91
C MET A 112 -5.67 -15.53 4.79
N GLN A 113 -6.15 -16.62 5.41
CA GLN A 113 -7.24 -16.58 6.38
C GLN A 113 -6.82 -17.21 7.69
N VAL A 114 -7.11 -16.53 8.79
CA VAL A 114 -6.81 -16.98 10.15
C VAL A 114 -8.12 -17.24 10.88
N ASN A 115 -8.22 -18.40 11.50
CA ASN A 115 -9.32 -18.74 12.42
C ASN A 115 -8.75 -18.96 13.81
N ARG A 116 -9.28 -18.21 14.78
CA ARG A 116 -8.93 -18.36 16.20
C ARG A 116 -10.01 -19.17 16.89
N VAL A 117 -9.62 -20.08 17.78
CA VAL A 117 -10.58 -20.83 18.59
C VAL A 117 -10.79 -20.12 19.91
N LYS A 118 -12.03 -19.71 20.17
CA LYS A 118 -12.45 -19.12 21.46
C LYS A 118 -13.29 -20.07 22.25
N LYS A 119 -13.04 -20.14 23.57
CA LYS A 119 -13.86 -20.89 24.51
C LYS A 119 -15.11 -20.07 24.87
N LEU A 120 -16.28 -20.67 24.67
CA LEU A 120 -17.58 -20.11 25.06
C LEU A 120 -18.34 -21.17 25.89
N GLY A 121 -18.33 -21.01 27.19
CA GLY A 121 -18.88 -22.02 28.11
C GLY A 121 -18.09 -23.33 28.01
N SER A 122 -18.79 -24.42 27.69
CA SER A 122 -18.18 -25.76 27.44
C SER A 122 -17.73 -26.00 26.00
N TYR A 123 -17.97 -25.07 25.09
CA TYR A 123 -17.67 -25.22 23.66
C TYR A 123 -16.39 -24.45 23.28
N HIS A 124 -15.74 -24.95 22.23
CA HIS A 124 -14.64 -24.26 21.55
C HIS A 124 -15.10 -23.93 20.14
N LEU A 125 -15.29 -22.64 19.85
CA LEU A 125 -15.83 -22.18 18.58
C LEU A 125 -14.75 -21.50 17.73
N PRO A 126 -14.59 -21.88 16.45
CA PRO A 126 -13.78 -21.14 15.52
C PRO A 126 -14.37 -19.74 15.29
N GLN A 127 -13.53 -18.72 15.35
CA GLN A 127 -13.85 -17.35 14.98
C GLN A 127 -12.94 -16.95 13.83
N ALA A 128 -13.51 -16.73 12.66
CA ALA A 128 -12.77 -16.27 11.48
C ALA A 128 -12.35 -14.80 11.65
N GLU A 129 -11.12 -14.51 11.33
CA GLU A 129 -10.63 -13.15 11.07
C GLU A 129 -10.97 -12.79 9.61
N ASN A 130 -10.91 -11.51 9.25
CA ASN A 130 -11.03 -11.12 7.85
C ASN A 130 -9.89 -11.70 7.03
N PRO A 131 -10.16 -12.25 5.82
CA PRO A 131 -9.10 -12.68 4.94
C PRO A 131 -8.24 -11.49 4.52
N VAL A 132 -6.93 -11.71 4.40
CA VAL A 132 -5.97 -10.73 3.89
C VAL A 132 -5.49 -11.21 2.53
N TRP A 133 -5.60 -10.36 1.53
CA TRP A 133 -4.97 -10.57 0.24
C TRP A 133 -3.60 -9.90 0.25
N ILE A 134 -2.60 -10.64 -0.19
CA ILE A 134 -1.22 -10.17 -0.29
C ILE A 134 -0.86 -10.23 -1.76
N CYS A 135 -0.66 -9.08 -2.37
CA CYS A 135 -0.19 -8.96 -3.75
C CYS A 135 1.26 -8.51 -3.74
N SER A 136 2.10 -9.21 -4.48
CA SER A 136 3.50 -8.81 -4.65
C SER A 136 3.92 -8.88 -6.11
N PHE A 137 4.72 -7.90 -6.55
CA PHE A 137 5.26 -7.83 -7.91
C PHE A 137 6.50 -6.95 -7.94
N THR A 138 7.26 -7.02 -9.02
CA THR A 138 8.36 -6.10 -9.31
C THR A 138 7.93 -5.21 -10.49
N PHE A 139 8.16 -3.90 -10.39
CA PHE A 139 8.03 -3.04 -11.54
C PHE A 139 9.10 -3.37 -12.57
N ARG A 140 8.81 -3.16 -13.84
CA ARG A 140 9.78 -3.19 -14.93
C ARG A 140 9.66 -1.92 -15.77
N GLU A 141 10.71 -1.54 -16.45
CA GLU A 141 10.61 -0.50 -17.47
C GLU A 141 9.63 -0.94 -18.56
N GLY A 142 8.65 -0.10 -18.81
CA GLY A 142 7.65 -0.33 -19.85
C GLY A 142 7.78 0.67 -20.99
N GLU A 143 7.27 0.31 -22.17
CA GLU A 143 7.11 1.25 -23.28
C GLU A 143 6.22 2.42 -22.87
N LYS A 144 6.47 3.61 -23.45
CA LYS A 144 5.71 4.86 -23.17
C LYS A 144 4.17 4.72 -23.24
N GLY A 145 3.66 3.76 -24.01
CA GLY A 145 2.23 3.46 -24.14
C GLY A 145 1.55 2.89 -22.88
N SER A 146 2.32 2.35 -21.95
CA SER A 146 1.78 1.86 -20.66
C SER A 146 1.46 3.02 -19.70
N MET A 147 2.31 4.06 -19.67
CA MET A 147 2.09 5.27 -18.86
C MET A 147 0.95 6.14 -19.40
N ASP A 148 0.71 6.15 -20.70
CA ASP A 148 -0.41 6.88 -21.29
C ASP A 148 -1.77 6.22 -20.96
N LYS A 149 -1.82 4.90 -20.80
CA LYS A 149 -3.01 4.21 -20.30
C LYS A 149 -3.33 4.58 -18.85
N VAL A 150 -2.32 4.66 -17.98
CA VAL A 150 -2.46 5.10 -16.60
C VAL A 150 -2.99 6.53 -16.52
N LYS A 151 -2.41 7.45 -17.30
CA LYS A 151 -2.90 8.85 -17.37
C LYS A 151 -4.32 8.95 -17.91
N LYS A 152 -4.67 8.13 -18.89
CA LYS A 152 -6.01 8.14 -19.48
C LYS A 152 -7.08 7.59 -18.54
N ALA A 153 -6.75 6.57 -17.73
CA ALA A 153 -7.66 6.05 -16.70
C ALA A 153 -7.96 7.13 -15.65
N LEU A 154 -6.95 7.84 -15.14
CA LEU A 154 -7.12 8.90 -14.16
C LEU A 154 -7.94 10.10 -14.68
N LEU A 155 -7.73 10.51 -15.92
CA LEU A 155 -8.50 11.62 -16.54
C LEU A 155 -9.99 11.26 -16.72
N THR A 156 -10.32 10.00 -16.96
CA THR A 156 -11.71 9.53 -17.07
C THR A 156 -12.41 9.51 -15.72
N GLU A 157 -11.72 9.28 -14.61
CA GLU A 157 -12.31 9.34 -13.27
C GLU A 157 -12.58 10.77 -12.81
N GLU A 158 -11.68 11.71 -13.08
CA GLU A 158 -11.92 13.15 -12.80
C GLU A 158 -13.12 13.70 -13.58
N GLU A 159 -13.30 13.30 -14.83
CA GLU A 159 -14.44 13.70 -15.65
C GLU A 159 -15.77 13.09 -15.17
N ASN A 160 -15.77 11.84 -14.70
CA ASN A 160 -16.95 11.16 -14.18
C ASN A 160 -17.32 11.65 -12.77
N GLY A 161 -16.36 11.87 -11.89
CA GLY A 161 -16.61 12.43 -10.56
C GLY A 161 -17.16 13.86 -10.59
N ASN A 162 -16.85 14.65 -11.61
CA ASN A 162 -17.42 15.99 -11.81
C ASN A 162 -18.85 15.96 -12.39
N ARG A 163 -19.27 14.90 -13.06
CA ARG A 163 -20.65 14.76 -13.58
C ARG A 163 -21.65 14.37 -12.50
N GLU A 164 -21.27 13.50 -11.57
CA GLU A 164 -22.16 13.08 -10.47
C GLU A 164 -22.40 14.22 -9.46
N ASN A 165 -21.46 15.13 -9.25
CA ASN A 165 -21.64 16.29 -8.39
C ASN A 165 -22.44 17.43 -9.03
N GLY A 166 -22.68 17.40 -10.34
CA GLY A 166 -23.45 18.41 -11.08
C GLY A 166 -24.97 18.12 -11.16
N GLU A 167 -25.40 16.88 -10.91
CA GLU A 167 -26.82 16.49 -11.02
C GLU A 167 -27.62 16.55 -9.71
N VAL A 168 -26.96 16.80 -8.58
CA VAL A 168 -27.64 16.89 -7.25
C VAL A 168 -28.15 18.30 -6.92
N GLN A 169 -27.98 19.29 -7.82
CA GLN A 169 -28.45 20.67 -7.62
C GLN A 169 -29.49 21.12 -8.67
N ARG A 170 -30.52 20.28 -8.95
CA ARG A 170 -31.74 20.77 -9.63
C ARG A 170 -32.99 20.14 -9.04
#